data_98f89f253d14ed6996ab7b05ee91aa5a
#
_entry.id   98f89f253d14ed6996ab7b05ee91aa5a
#
_cell.length_a   1.000
_cell.length_b   1.000
_cell.length_c   1.000
_cell.angle_alpha   90.00
_cell.angle_beta   90.00
_cell.angle_gamma   90.00
#
_symmetry.space_group_name_H-M   'P 1'
#
loop_
_entity.id
_entity.type
_entity.pdbx_description
1 polymer ?
#
loop_
_entity_poly.entity_id
_entity_poly.type
_entity_poly.pdbx_seq_one_letter_code
_entity_poly.pdbx_strand_id
1 'polypeptide(L)'
;VLYQKAAAIGEQLLGEDFFQSCMGNFWGILETRPYMRARAGIIQCLLAFGDKKSAIQHCKELLTLCPNDNLGMRDILMSLLLETGKDTQAETLYKRYKDDYSATWFYARALLDFRKHGAGDIAASSLNAAISLNKFVPEYLLQKKKLPTRRPAHYSIGGKDEAILLAKDNMAAWLSSEGALQWLTQNCPQGKPAAKKSPAKK
;
A
#
# COMPACT_ATOMS: atom_id res chain seq x y z
N VAL A 1 -23.00 0.27 -8.07
CA VAL A 1 -24.36 -0.31 -8.06
C VAL A 1 -24.31 -1.85 -8.05
N LEU A 2 -23.61 -2.54 -8.96
CA LEU A 2 -23.60 -4.02 -9.00
C LEU A 2 -22.96 -4.64 -7.75
N TYR A 3 -21.79 -4.17 -7.34
CA TYR A 3 -21.11 -4.67 -6.14
C TYR A 3 -21.90 -4.40 -4.85
N GLN A 4 -22.59 -3.27 -4.75
CA GLN A 4 -23.47 -2.98 -3.60
C GLN A 4 -24.65 -3.95 -3.54
N LYS A 5 -25.29 -4.23 -4.67
CA LYS A 5 -26.36 -5.24 -4.74
C LYS A 5 -25.85 -6.63 -4.35
N ALA A 6 -24.67 -7.03 -4.87
CA ALA A 6 -24.06 -8.30 -4.54
C ALA A 6 -23.72 -8.42 -3.03
N ALA A 7 -23.19 -7.35 -2.43
CA ALA A 7 -22.91 -7.32 -1.01
C ALA A 7 -24.21 -7.41 -0.18
N ALA A 8 -25.26 -6.66 -0.53
CA ALA A 8 -26.54 -6.70 0.16
C ALA A 8 -27.20 -8.09 0.09
N ILE A 9 -27.14 -8.75 -1.08
CA ILE A 9 -27.61 -10.14 -1.22
C ILE A 9 -26.79 -11.07 -0.33
N GLY A 10 -25.46 -10.89 -0.30
CA GLY A 10 -24.56 -11.68 0.56
C GLY A 10 -24.88 -11.51 2.04
N GLU A 11 -25.12 -10.28 2.50
CA GLU A 11 -25.55 -9.99 3.88
C GLU A 11 -26.87 -10.66 4.23
N GLN A 12 -27.84 -10.57 3.33
CA GLN A 12 -29.16 -11.19 3.53
C GLN A 12 -29.09 -12.73 3.57
N LEU A 13 -28.27 -13.35 2.70
CA LEU A 13 -28.16 -14.81 2.65
C LEU A 13 -27.37 -15.38 3.83
N LEU A 14 -26.36 -14.68 4.31
CA LEU A 14 -25.55 -15.12 5.44
C LEU A 14 -26.28 -14.92 6.78
N GLY A 15 -27.00 -13.82 6.94
CA GLY A 15 -27.72 -13.48 8.17
C GLY A 15 -26.79 -12.97 9.29
N GLU A 16 -27.39 -12.25 10.25
CA GLU A 16 -26.65 -11.55 11.31
C GLU A 16 -25.90 -12.51 12.25
N ASP A 17 -26.54 -13.59 12.67
CA ASP A 17 -25.95 -14.59 13.56
C ASP A 17 -24.69 -15.22 12.95
N PHE A 18 -24.71 -15.47 11.64
CA PHE A 18 -23.56 -15.99 10.92
C PHE A 18 -22.41 -14.99 10.89
N PHE A 19 -22.70 -13.70 10.66
CA PHE A 19 -21.66 -12.66 10.69
C PHE A 19 -20.96 -12.59 12.03
N GLN A 20 -21.71 -12.69 13.14
CA GLN A 20 -21.14 -12.65 14.48
C GLN A 20 -20.33 -13.90 14.80
N SER A 21 -20.85 -15.07 14.50
CA SER A 21 -20.22 -16.36 14.82
C SER A 21 -18.95 -16.62 13.98
N CYS A 22 -18.88 -16.09 12.75
CA CYS A 22 -17.78 -16.30 11.82
C CYS A 22 -16.79 -15.12 11.73
N MET A 23 -17.01 -14.08 12.54
CA MET A 23 -16.15 -12.90 12.55
C MET A 23 -14.67 -13.29 12.76
N GLY A 24 -13.79 -12.72 11.94
CA GLY A 24 -12.36 -13.02 11.98
C GLY A 24 -11.93 -14.20 11.10
N ASN A 25 -12.87 -15.01 10.59
CA ASN A 25 -12.55 -16.17 9.74
C ASN A 25 -13.31 -16.19 8.40
N PHE A 26 -13.83 -15.06 7.94
CA PHE A 26 -14.67 -15.01 6.74
C PHE A 26 -14.02 -15.62 5.51
N TRP A 27 -12.73 -15.39 5.26
CA TRP A 27 -12.09 -15.96 4.09
C TRP A 27 -11.90 -17.48 4.16
N GLY A 28 -11.84 -18.04 5.36
CA GLY A 28 -11.76 -19.49 5.59
C GLY A 28 -13.01 -20.24 5.14
N ILE A 29 -14.15 -19.55 5.04
CA ILE A 29 -15.46 -20.11 4.69
C ILE A 29 -15.76 -19.80 3.23
N LEU A 30 -16.04 -20.82 2.42
CA LEU A 30 -16.22 -20.64 0.97
C LEU A 30 -17.43 -19.76 0.62
N GLU A 31 -18.49 -19.93 1.36
CA GLU A 31 -19.78 -19.25 1.18
C GLU A 31 -19.68 -17.74 1.39
N THR A 32 -18.71 -17.26 2.18
CA THR A 32 -18.51 -15.83 2.43
C THR A 32 -17.66 -15.14 1.38
N ARG A 33 -16.87 -15.87 0.60
CA ARG A 33 -15.95 -15.29 -0.37
C ARG A 33 -16.62 -14.43 -1.45
N PRO A 34 -17.82 -14.76 -1.98
CA PRO A 34 -18.53 -13.86 -2.90
C PRO A 34 -18.84 -12.50 -2.25
N TYR A 35 -19.30 -12.49 -1.01
CA TYR A 35 -19.53 -11.27 -0.24
C TYR A 35 -18.25 -10.45 -0.04
N MET A 36 -17.18 -11.09 0.42
CA MET A 36 -15.86 -10.45 0.59
C MET A 36 -15.34 -9.81 -0.70
N ARG A 37 -15.48 -10.51 -1.83
CA ARG A 37 -15.11 -9.98 -3.16
C ARG A 37 -16.00 -8.83 -3.59
N ALA A 38 -17.30 -8.88 -3.34
CA ALA A 38 -18.22 -7.79 -3.62
C ALA A 38 -17.84 -6.53 -2.82
N ARG A 39 -17.51 -6.66 -1.55
CA ARG A 39 -17.04 -5.57 -0.68
C ARG A 39 -15.71 -4.99 -1.19
N ALA A 40 -14.76 -5.83 -1.60
CA ALA A 40 -13.52 -5.37 -2.23
C ALA A 40 -13.80 -4.62 -3.54
N GLY A 41 -14.76 -5.05 -4.34
CA GLY A 41 -15.21 -4.34 -5.55
C GLY A 41 -15.81 -2.97 -5.25
N ILE A 42 -16.55 -2.82 -4.14
CA ILE A 42 -17.04 -1.51 -3.66
C ILE A 42 -15.86 -0.57 -3.39
N ILE A 43 -14.81 -1.05 -2.71
CA ILE A 43 -13.61 -0.25 -2.42
C ILE A 43 -12.98 0.25 -3.71
N GLN A 44 -12.81 -0.60 -4.72
CA GLN A 44 -12.26 -0.18 -6.02
C GLN A 44 -13.11 0.90 -6.70
N CYS A 45 -14.45 0.79 -6.63
CA CYS A 45 -15.33 1.83 -7.14
C CYS A 45 -15.19 3.14 -6.36
N LEU A 46 -15.15 3.10 -5.03
CA LEU A 46 -14.98 4.27 -4.18
C LEU A 46 -13.66 4.99 -4.49
N LEU A 47 -12.58 4.24 -4.68
CA LEU A 47 -11.28 4.80 -5.08
C LEU A 47 -11.33 5.46 -6.45
N ALA A 48 -12.02 4.85 -7.42
CA ALA A 48 -12.21 5.43 -8.75
C ALA A 48 -13.01 6.74 -8.72
N PHE A 49 -13.95 6.89 -7.77
CA PHE A 49 -14.73 8.11 -7.55
C PHE A 49 -14.06 9.11 -6.59
N GLY A 50 -12.89 8.78 -6.01
CA GLY A 50 -12.16 9.62 -5.06
C GLY A 50 -12.72 9.65 -3.64
N ASP A 51 -13.69 8.78 -3.30
CA ASP A 51 -14.24 8.68 -1.95
C ASP A 51 -13.34 7.84 -1.04
N LYS A 52 -12.21 8.44 -0.66
CA LYS A 52 -11.22 7.81 0.22
C LYS A 52 -11.76 7.54 1.63
N LYS A 53 -12.67 8.40 2.13
CA LYS A 53 -13.24 8.24 3.47
C LYS A 53 -14.03 6.93 3.57
N SER A 54 -14.94 6.70 2.65
CA SER A 54 -15.73 5.46 2.61
C SER A 54 -14.85 4.25 2.29
N ALA A 55 -13.86 4.38 1.40
CA ALA A 55 -12.92 3.30 1.11
C ALA A 55 -12.12 2.87 2.36
N ILE A 56 -11.63 3.80 3.18
CA ILE A 56 -10.96 3.52 4.46
C ILE A 56 -11.88 2.72 5.38
N GLN A 57 -13.15 3.12 5.49
CA GLN A 57 -14.10 2.42 6.36
C GLN A 57 -14.34 0.98 5.88
N HIS A 58 -14.58 0.78 4.60
CA HIS A 58 -14.78 -0.56 4.02
C HIS A 58 -13.52 -1.45 4.16
N CYS A 59 -12.30 -0.90 4.01
CA CYS A 59 -11.08 -1.66 4.26
C CYS A 59 -10.98 -2.14 5.70
N LYS A 60 -11.29 -1.29 6.68
CA LYS A 60 -11.28 -1.65 8.11
C LYS A 60 -12.27 -2.75 8.43
N GLU A 61 -13.47 -2.67 7.89
CA GLU A 61 -14.52 -3.68 8.08
C GLU A 61 -14.08 -5.03 7.49
N LEU A 62 -13.52 -5.04 6.28
CA LEU A 62 -12.99 -6.28 5.68
C LEU A 62 -11.84 -6.88 6.50
N LEU A 63 -10.96 -6.06 7.06
CA LEU A 63 -9.87 -6.52 7.95
C LEU A 63 -10.39 -6.99 9.32
N THR A 64 -11.58 -6.59 9.73
CA THR A 64 -12.24 -7.14 10.91
C THR A 64 -12.85 -8.52 10.61
N LEU A 65 -13.46 -8.68 9.45
CA LEU A 65 -14.01 -9.97 9.00
C LEU A 65 -12.94 -11.00 8.66
N CYS A 66 -11.78 -10.54 8.16
CA CYS A 66 -10.64 -11.39 7.79
C CYS A 66 -9.32 -10.72 8.18
N PRO A 67 -8.85 -10.88 9.43
CA PRO A 67 -7.59 -10.30 9.90
C PRO A 67 -6.35 -10.79 9.14
N ASN A 68 -6.39 -11.99 8.58
CA ASN A 68 -5.30 -12.55 7.76
C ASN A 68 -5.16 -11.86 6.38
N ASP A 69 -6.14 -11.03 6.02
CA ASP A 69 -6.11 -10.17 4.84
C ASP A 69 -5.81 -10.88 3.51
N ASN A 70 -6.55 -11.92 3.21
CA ASN A 70 -6.40 -12.65 1.94
C ASN A 70 -6.77 -11.82 0.69
N LEU A 71 -7.29 -10.61 0.85
CA LEU A 71 -7.66 -9.69 -0.24
C LEU A 71 -6.70 -8.50 -0.40
N GLY A 72 -5.68 -8.36 0.45
CA GLY A 72 -4.71 -7.26 0.38
C GLY A 72 -5.27 -5.90 0.78
N MET A 73 -6.27 -5.88 1.64
CA MET A 73 -6.93 -4.63 2.07
C MET A 73 -6.04 -3.77 2.95
N ARG A 74 -5.08 -4.37 3.66
CA ARG A 74 -4.13 -3.64 4.51
C ARG A 74 -3.22 -2.71 3.72
N ASP A 75 -2.79 -3.12 2.52
CA ASP A 75 -1.93 -2.30 1.66
C ASP A 75 -2.71 -1.07 1.14
N ILE A 76 -3.94 -1.28 0.69
CA ILE A 76 -4.84 -0.20 0.28
C ILE A 76 -5.11 0.74 1.45
N LEU A 77 -5.42 0.19 2.62
CA LEU A 77 -5.70 0.98 3.82
C LEU A 77 -4.48 1.80 4.25
N MET A 78 -3.27 1.20 4.26
CA MET A 78 -2.03 1.90 4.60
C MET A 78 -1.81 3.10 3.66
N SER A 79 -1.91 2.88 2.35
CA SER A 79 -1.75 3.94 1.36
C SER A 79 -2.74 5.08 1.57
N LEU A 80 -4.02 4.76 1.81
CA LEU A 80 -5.06 5.76 2.05
C LEU A 80 -4.87 6.54 3.37
N LEU A 81 -4.45 5.86 4.43
CA LEU A 81 -4.18 6.51 5.72
C LEU A 81 -3.00 7.48 5.61
N LEU A 82 -1.93 7.08 4.95
CA LEU A 82 -0.77 7.93 4.69
C LEU A 82 -1.14 9.12 3.80
N GLU A 83 -1.88 8.89 2.71
CA GLU A 83 -2.30 9.94 1.80
C GLU A 83 -3.22 10.98 2.45
N THR A 84 -4.07 10.53 3.39
CA THR A 84 -5.02 11.41 4.10
C THR A 84 -4.47 11.95 5.43
N GLY A 85 -3.18 11.78 5.73
CA GLY A 85 -2.54 12.29 6.94
C GLY A 85 -3.04 11.65 8.24
N LYS A 86 -3.60 10.44 8.18
CA LYS A 86 -4.12 9.72 9.35
C LYS A 86 -3.02 8.89 10.01
N ASP A 87 -1.90 9.52 10.35
CA ASP A 87 -0.66 8.88 10.78
C ASP A 87 -0.84 8.00 12.03
N THR A 88 -1.64 8.44 13.01
CA THR A 88 -1.95 7.62 14.21
C THR A 88 -2.64 6.29 13.84
N GLN A 89 -3.54 6.33 12.85
CA GLN A 89 -4.22 5.11 12.39
C GLN A 89 -3.29 4.23 11.55
N ALA A 90 -2.41 4.84 10.75
CA ALA A 90 -1.37 4.14 10.00
C ALA A 90 -0.38 3.43 10.95
N GLU A 91 0.03 4.09 12.04
CA GLU A 91 0.85 3.48 13.10
C GLU A 91 0.16 2.28 13.76
N THR A 92 -1.14 2.39 14.04
CA THR A 92 -1.93 1.29 14.60
C THR A 92 -2.00 0.12 13.64
N LEU A 93 -2.24 0.38 12.37
CA LEU A 93 -2.26 -0.63 11.32
C LEU A 93 -0.88 -1.28 11.14
N TYR A 94 0.19 -0.47 11.13
CA TYR A 94 1.57 -0.95 11.06
C TYR A 94 1.88 -1.94 12.18
N LYS A 95 1.53 -1.61 13.42
CA LYS A 95 1.74 -2.48 14.59
C LYS A 95 0.97 -3.78 14.52
N ARG A 96 -0.27 -3.73 13.99
CA ARG A 96 -1.12 -4.91 13.81
C ARG A 96 -0.50 -5.93 12.86
N TYR A 97 0.18 -5.46 11.81
CA TYR A 97 0.81 -6.29 10.78
C TYR A 97 2.34 -6.11 10.77
N LYS A 98 2.95 -6.04 11.97
CA LYS A 98 4.39 -5.75 12.15
C LYS A 98 5.32 -6.75 11.44
N ASP A 99 4.84 -7.95 11.18
CA ASP A 99 5.60 -9.03 10.56
C ASP A 99 5.44 -9.04 9.03
N ASP A 100 4.79 -8.02 8.45
CA ASP A 100 4.70 -7.86 7.00
C ASP A 100 6.07 -7.46 6.43
N TYR A 101 6.55 -8.25 5.47
CA TYR A 101 7.86 -8.07 4.84
C TYR A 101 7.71 -7.60 3.38
N SER A 102 6.88 -6.57 3.15
CA SER A 102 6.68 -5.95 1.84
C SER A 102 7.31 -4.56 1.78
N ALA A 103 7.63 -4.12 0.55
CA ALA A 103 8.12 -2.77 0.34
C ALA A 103 7.12 -1.71 0.83
N THR A 104 5.81 -1.96 0.72
CA THR A 104 4.76 -1.07 1.22
C THR A 104 4.94 -0.80 2.71
N TRP A 105 5.18 -1.83 3.53
CA TRP A 105 5.36 -1.69 4.97
C TRP A 105 6.64 -0.94 5.34
N PHE A 106 7.75 -1.27 4.70
CA PHE A 106 9.04 -0.63 4.97
C PHE A 106 9.04 0.85 4.56
N TYR A 107 8.50 1.18 3.38
CA TYR A 107 8.42 2.58 2.94
C TYR A 107 7.35 3.37 3.70
N ALA A 108 6.26 2.73 4.16
CA ALA A 108 5.30 3.34 5.07
C ALA A 108 5.97 3.71 6.41
N ARG A 109 6.79 2.80 6.98
CA ARG A 109 7.55 3.09 8.21
C ARG A 109 8.49 4.27 8.02
N ALA A 110 9.27 4.29 6.94
CA ALA A 110 10.19 5.38 6.64
C ALA A 110 9.46 6.73 6.54
N LEU A 111 8.30 6.78 5.87
CA LEU A 111 7.52 8.00 5.73
C LEU A 111 6.91 8.46 7.07
N LEU A 112 6.39 7.53 7.88
CA LEU A 112 5.86 7.83 9.20
C LEU A 112 6.94 8.38 10.13
N ASP A 113 8.13 7.77 10.13
CA ASP A 113 9.26 8.24 10.94
C ASP A 113 9.75 9.61 10.48
N PHE A 114 9.79 9.84 9.16
CA PHE A 114 10.12 11.15 8.61
C PHE A 114 9.10 12.22 9.02
N ARG A 115 7.80 11.95 8.92
CA ARG A 115 6.74 12.89 9.34
C ARG A 115 6.82 13.23 10.82
N LYS A 116 7.17 12.24 11.64
CA LYS A 116 7.20 12.38 13.10
C LYS A 116 8.49 13.00 13.63
N HIS A 117 9.62 12.68 13.03
CA HIS A 117 10.95 13.00 13.58
C HIS A 117 11.80 13.87 12.63
N GLY A 118 11.29 14.21 11.44
CA GLY A 118 12.08 14.88 10.41
C GLY A 118 13.14 13.95 9.78
N ALA A 119 14.14 14.56 9.15
CA ALA A 119 15.22 13.86 8.43
C ALA A 119 16.34 13.31 9.34
N GLY A 120 16.04 13.03 10.63
CA GLY A 120 17.01 12.53 11.61
C GLY A 120 17.32 11.04 11.47
N ASP A 121 18.14 10.53 12.39
CA ASP A 121 18.68 9.14 12.36
C ASP A 121 17.60 8.05 12.35
N ILE A 122 16.49 8.27 13.07
CA ILE A 122 15.38 7.31 13.12
C ILE A 122 14.79 7.11 11.72
N ALA A 123 14.44 8.21 11.06
CA ALA A 123 13.88 8.17 9.71
C ALA A 123 14.91 7.62 8.70
N ALA A 124 16.18 8.04 8.82
CA ALA A 124 17.27 7.57 7.96
C ALA A 124 17.47 6.04 8.10
N SER A 125 17.42 5.51 9.32
CA SER A 125 17.50 4.06 9.58
C SER A 125 16.34 3.30 8.91
N SER A 126 15.12 3.77 9.08
CA SER A 126 13.93 3.17 8.47
C SER A 126 13.97 3.24 6.93
N LEU A 127 14.45 4.35 6.36
CA LEU A 127 14.63 4.48 4.92
C LEU A 127 15.70 3.55 4.37
N ASN A 128 16.83 3.42 5.06
CA ASN A 128 17.89 2.48 4.68
C ASN A 128 17.40 1.03 4.67
N ALA A 129 16.60 0.64 5.65
CA ALA A 129 15.95 -0.67 5.68
C ALA A 129 15.00 -0.84 4.48
N ALA A 130 14.19 0.17 4.16
CA ALA A 130 13.28 0.16 3.02
C ALA A 130 14.03 0.05 1.68
N ILE A 131 15.10 0.82 1.48
CA ILE A 131 15.94 0.76 0.27
C ILE A 131 16.64 -0.59 0.16
N SER A 132 17.10 -1.16 1.28
CA SER A 132 17.74 -2.48 1.30
C SER A 132 16.76 -3.57 0.87
N LEU A 133 15.49 -3.47 1.26
CA LEU A 133 14.44 -4.39 0.85
C LEU A 133 14.10 -4.22 -0.64
N ASN A 134 13.85 -3.00 -1.07
CA ASN A 134 13.55 -2.74 -2.48
C ASN A 134 14.17 -1.42 -2.97
N LYS A 135 15.34 -1.54 -3.59
CA LYS A 135 16.12 -0.42 -4.13
C LYS A 135 15.51 0.27 -5.35
N PHE A 136 14.48 -0.31 -5.97
CA PHE A 136 13.87 0.24 -7.17
C PHE A 136 12.77 1.27 -6.86
N VAL A 137 12.22 1.27 -5.66
CA VAL A 137 11.11 2.17 -5.27
C VAL A 137 11.49 3.65 -5.42
N PRO A 138 12.68 4.12 -4.97
CA PRO A 138 13.04 5.53 -5.10
C PRO A 138 13.04 6.06 -6.54
N GLU A 139 13.41 5.22 -7.53
CA GLU A 139 13.44 5.65 -8.92
C GLU A 139 12.04 6.02 -9.45
N TYR A 140 11.00 5.33 -8.95
CA TYR A 140 9.61 5.60 -9.33
C TYR A 140 8.99 6.71 -8.48
N LEU A 141 9.20 6.73 -7.17
CA LEU A 141 8.72 7.80 -6.29
C LEU A 141 9.32 9.17 -6.67
N LEU A 142 10.58 9.21 -7.04
CA LEU A 142 11.28 10.41 -7.53
C LEU A 142 11.00 10.71 -9.01
N GLN A 143 10.10 9.97 -9.64
CA GLN A 143 9.73 10.10 -11.05
C GLN A 143 10.91 10.06 -12.04
N LYS A 144 12.06 9.50 -11.62
CA LYS A 144 13.23 9.23 -12.48
C LYS A 144 12.94 8.15 -13.51
N LYS A 145 11.98 7.28 -13.19
CA LYS A 145 11.40 6.28 -14.12
C LYS A 145 9.91 6.49 -14.26
N LYS A 146 9.42 6.41 -15.49
CA LYS A 146 8.00 6.51 -15.80
C LYS A 146 7.26 5.25 -15.31
N LEU A 147 6.17 5.44 -14.60
CA LEU A 147 5.28 4.37 -14.21
C LEU A 147 4.55 3.81 -15.44
N PRO A 148 4.47 2.50 -15.62
CA PRO A 148 3.71 1.91 -16.72
C PRO A 148 2.21 2.16 -16.53
N THR A 149 1.46 2.27 -17.64
CA THR A 149 0.01 2.46 -17.59
C THR A 149 -0.68 1.26 -16.94
N ARG A 150 -0.31 0.05 -17.35
CA ARG A 150 -0.83 -1.19 -16.75
C ARG A 150 -0.16 -1.49 -15.41
N ARG A 151 -0.97 -1.95 -14.44
CA ARG A 151 -0.42 -2.51 -13.20
C ARG A 151 0.19 -3.88 -13.48
N PRO A 152 1.34 -4.22 -12.87
CA PRO A 152 1.83 -5.60 -12.86
C PRO A 152 0.76 -6.56 -12.31
N ALA A 153 0.58 -7.70 -12.97
CA ALA A 153 -0.36 -8.74 -12.53
C ALA A 153 0.23 -9.58 -11.38
N HIS A 154 1.55 -9.69 -11.35
CA HIS A 154 2.32 -10.41 -10.35
C HIS A 154 3.53 -9.58 -9.95
N TYR A 155 4.05 -9.82 -8.75
CA TYR A 155 5.27 -9.18 -8.30
C TYR A 155 6.10 -10.13 -7.42
N SER A 156 7.38 -9.85 -7.33
CA SER A 156 8.31 -10.50 -6.39
C SER A 156 8.78 -9.47 -5.38
N ILE A 157 8.89 -9.86 -4.11
CA ILE A 157 9.44 -9.01 -3.04
C ILE A 157 10.84 -8.54 -3.43
N GLY A 158 11.13 -7.25 -3.28
CA GLY A 158 12.36 -6.60 -3.71
C GLY A 158 12.47 -6.38 -5.22
N GLY A 159 11.45 -6.75 -6.00
CA GLY A 159 11.42 -6.64 -7.46
C GLY A 159 10.95 -5.27 -7.97
N LYS A 160 11.16 -5.04 -9.27
CA LYS A 160 10.69 -3.80 -9.93
C LYS A 160 9.17 -3.71 -9.96
N ASP A 161 8.48 -4.84 -10.11
CA ASP A 161 7.02 -4.88 -10.18
C ASP A 161 6.39 -4.48 -8.84
N GLU A 162 6.97 -4.92 -7.72
CA GLU A 162 6.58 -4.45 -6.39
C GLU A 162 6.80 -2.93 -6.25
N ALA A 163 7.96 -2.43 -6.70
CA ALA A 163 8.25 -1.00 -6.66
C ALA A 163 7.27 -0.16 -7.49
N ILE A 164 6.83 -0.67 -8.64
CA ILE A 164 5.82 -0.04 -9.48
C ILE A 164 4.46 0.01 -8.76
N LEU A 165 4.05 -1.11 -8.14
CA LEU A 165 2.79 -1.18 -7.39
C LEU A 165 2.81 -0.21 -6.22
N LEU A 166 3.88 -0.25 -5.41
CA LEU A 166 4.04 0.68 -4.29
C LEU A 166 3.98 2.13 -4.76
N ALA A 167 4.75 2.50 -5.79
CA ALA A 167 4.78 3.88 -6.27
C ALA A 167 3.41 4.32 -6.81
N LYS A 168 2.68 3.47 -7.51
CA LYS A 168 1.31 3.77 -7.97
C LYS A 168 0.35 4.06 -6.81
N ASP A 169 0.49 3.34 -5.71
CA ASP A 169 -0.46 3.42 -4.59
C ASP A 169 -0.04 4.47 -3.54
N ASN A 170 1.25 4.77 -3.42
CA ASN A 170 1.77 5.64 -2.36
C ASN A 170 2.35 6.97 -2.85
N MET A 171 2.43 7.22 -4.16
CA MET A 171 2.96 8.48 -4.72
C MET A 171 2.31 9.71 -4.08
N ALA A 172 0.98 9.71 -3.94
CA ALA A 172 0.26 10.82 -3.37
C ALA A 172 0.65 11.11 -1.92
N ALA A 173 0.88 10.06 -1.11
CA ALA A 173 1.33 10.21 0.27
C ALA A 173 2.74 10.83 0.36
N TRP A 174 3.65 10.44 -0.51
CA TRP A 174 5.01 11.01 -0.57
C TRP A 174 5.01 12.44 -1.08
N LEU A 175 4.19 12.76 -2.09
CA LEU A 175 4.04 14.10 -2.64
C LEU A 175 3.41 15.08 -1.63
N SER A 176 2.43 14.64 -0.85
CA SER A 176 1.76 15.45 0.16
C SER A 176 2.58 15.63 1.45
N SER A 177 3.67 14.90 1.63
CA SER A 177 4.57 15.02 2.78
C SER A 177 5.66 16.04 2.46
N GLU A 178 5.58 17.21 3.08
CA GLU A 178 6.54 18.30 2.84
C GLU A 178 7.97 17.83 3.08
N GLY A 179 8.86 18.07 2.13
CA GLY A 179 10.27 17.69 2.20
C GLY A 179 10.59 16.21 2.00
N ALA A 180 9.60 15.30 1.99
CA ALA A 180 9.86 13.85 1.93
C ALA A 180 10.59 13.41 0.65
N LEU A 181 10.21 13.94 -0.52
CA LEU A 181 10.91 13.60 -1.77
C LEU A 181 12.31 14.20 -1.85
N GLN A 182 12.53 15.38 -1.27
CA GLN A 182 13.87 15.96 -1.17
C GLN A 182 14.74 15.10 -0.25
N TRP A 183 14.24 14.73 0.90
CA TRP A 183 14.89 13.82 1.84
C TRP A 183 15.21 12.46 1.19
N LEU A 184 14.26 11.87 0.48
CA LEU A 184 14.46 10.63 -0.28
C LEU A 184 15.60 10.78 -1.30
N THR A 185 15.66 11.92 -2.02
CA THR A 185 16.70 12.20 -3.01
C THR A 185 18.10 12.25 -2.37
N GLN A 186 18.21 12.89 -1.22
CA GLN A 186 19.48 13.04 -0.50
C GLN A 186 20.01 11.71 0.07
N ASN A 187 19.11 10.79 0.41
CA ASN A 187 19.45 9.50 1.02
C ASN A 187 19.48 8.33 0.02
N CYS A 188 19.13 8.57 -1.25
CA CYS A 188 19.28 7.52 -2.26
C CYS A 188 20.72 7.45 -2.73
N PRO A 189 21.31 6.24 -2.86
CA PRO A 189 22.62 6.07 -3.51
C PRO A 189 22.57 6.70 -4.89
N GLN A 190 23.42 7.70 -5.14
CA GLN A 190 23.61 8.27 -6.46
C GLN A 190 24.10 7.14 -7.37
N GLY A 191 23.27 6.69 -8.31
CA GLY A 191 23.71 5.74 -9.32
C GLY A 191 24.98 6.29 -9.99
N LYS A 192 26.05 5.50 -10.03
CA LYS A 192 27.26 5.89 -10.78
C LYS A 192 26.81 6.35 -12.16
N PRO A 193 27.22 7.56 -12.63
CA PRO A 193 26.89 7.98 -13.97
C PRO A 193 27.38 6.90 -14.95
N ALA A 194 26.50 6.50 -15.87
CA ALA A 194 26.83 5.50 -16.87
C ALA A 194 28.13 5.94 -17.55
N ALA A 195 29.17 5.09 -17.46
CA ALA A 195 30.45 5.36 -18.12
C ALA A 195 30.15 5.62 -19.59
N LYS A 196 30.48 6.84 -20.07
CA LYS A 196 30.41 7.19 -21.49
C LYS A 196 31.24 6.18 -22.24
N LYS A 197 30.61 5.34 -23.06
CA LYS A 197 31.33 4.49 -24.00
C LYS A 197 32.19 5.40 -24.87
N SER A 198 33.52 5.32 -24.74
CA SER A 198 34.45 5.98 -25.63
C SER A 198 34.17 5.51 -27.07
N PRO A 199 34.15 6.40 -28.05
CA PRO A 199 34.01 5.98 -29.44
C PRO A 199 35.20 5.13 -29.83
N ALA A 200 34.93 3.94 -30.40
CA ALA A 200 35.95 3.07 -30.96
C ALA A 200 36.73 3.85 -32.05
N LYS A 201 38.00 4.00 -31.86
CA LYS A 201 38.88 4.50 -32.92
C LYS A 201 38.87 3.49 -34.08
N LYS A 202 38.49 3.98 -35.26
CA LYS A 202 38.73 3.30 -36.53
C LYS A 202 40.22 3.34 -36.90
#